data_d86099d37a6e6c529fafeee99038a89d
#
_entry.id   d86099d37a6e6c529fafeee99038a89d
#
_cell.length_a   1.000
_cell.length_b   1.000
_cell.length_c   1.000
_cell.angle_alpha   90.00
_cell.angle_beta   90.00
_cell.angle_gamma   90.00
#
_symmetry.space_group_name_H-M   'P 1'
#
loop_
_entity.id
_entity.type
_entity.pdbx_description
1 polymer ?
#
loop_
_entity_poly.entity_id
_entity_poly.type
_entity_poly.pdbx_seq_one_letter_code
_entity_poly.pdbx_strand_id
1 'polypeptide(L)'
;AIETKDDLAGKKIGVQLGTTGDLEASEYEKDGAVVERYSKGAEAIQALKADQIDCVIIDSQPAQKFVENNDDLKILDEPFVEEEYAICLKKGNDELLKEINGALKELKEDGTIDSIMDNYIGDNIGETPYESPEDVDRSNGKLVMATNAEFEPYEYHEGDEIVGIDADIAQAICDKLGYELKIEDMEFDAIIAAVNSGKADFGIAGMTITEDRQASVDFTDTYANASQVIIVKK
;
A
#
# COMPACT_ATOMS: atom_id res chain seq x y z
N ALA A 1 3.94 11.63 -26.87
CA ALA A 1 4.69 10.98 -25.77
C ALA A 1 4.35 11.69 -24.47
N ILE A 2 4.34 10.96 -23.36
CA ILE A 2 4.19 11.53 -22.00
C ILE A 2 5.60 11.58 -21.40
N GLU A 3 6.05 12.81 -21.05
CA GLU A 3 7.36 13.04 -20.45
C GLU A 3 7.24 13.63 -19.05
N THR A 4 6.12 14.32 -18.77
CA THR A 4 5.81 14.90 -17.46
C THR A 4 4.32 14.76 -17.16
N LYS A 5 3.91 15.06 -15.93
CA LYS A 5 2.49 15.09 -15.55
C LYS A 5 1.65 16.10 -16.34
N ASP A 6 2.27 17.15 -16.90
CA ASP A 6 1.56 18.15 -17.71
C ASP A 6 1.07 17.57 -19.06
N ASP A 7 1.63 16.45 -19.50
CA ASP A 7 1.25 15.76 -20.73
C ASP A 7 0.04 14.83 -20.57
N LEU A 8 -0.56 14.73 -19.38
CA LEU A 8 -1.66 13.81 -19.09
C LEU A 8 -3.01 14.25 -19.66
N ALA A 9 -3.16 15.54 -20.00
CA ALA A 9 -4.38 16.06 -20.63
C ALA A 9 -4.71 15.28 -21.91
N GLY A 10 -5.95 14.82 -22.03
CA GLY A 10 -6.43 14.05 -23.19
C GLY A 10 -5.86 12.64 -23.32
N LYS A 11 -5.14 12.11 -22.32
CA LYS A 11 -4.56 10.78 -22.32
C LYS A 11 -5.47 9.74 -21.66
N LYS A 12 -5.23 8.48 -21.98
CA LYS A 12 -5.83 7.34 -21.27
C LYS A 12 -4.91 6.91 -20.15
N ILE A 13 -5.35 7.07 -18.91
CA ILE A 13 -4.58 6.83 -17.70
C ILE A 13 -5.13 5.59 -17.00
N GLY A 14 -4.31 4.56 -16.82
CA GLY A 14 -4.66 3.38 -16.03
C GLY A 14 -4.31 3.58 -14.56
N VAL A 15 -5.21 3.18 -13.69
CA VAL A 15 -5.04 3.26 -12.22
C VAL A 15 -5.62 2.02 -11.56
N GLN A 16 -5.19 1.74 -10.32
CA GLN A 16 -5.88 0.78 -9.48
C GLN A 16 -7.05 1.50 -8.77
N LEU A 17 -8.24 0.89 -8.84
CA LEU A 17 -9.47 1.46 -8.29
C LEU A 17 -9.34 1.83 -6.82
N GLY A 18 -9.72 3.06 -6.48
CA GLY A 18 -9.82 3.56 -5.11
C GLY A 18 -8.49 3.99 -4.47
N THR A 19 -7.37 3.88 -5.19
CA THR A 19 -6.06 4.35 -4.73
C THR A 19 -5.93 5.87 -4.82
N THR A 20 -4.90 6.44 -4.20
CA THR A 20 -4.57 7.87 -4.39
C THR A 20 -4.20 8.18 -5.83
N GLY A 21 -3.59 7.23 -6.56
CA GLY A 21 -3.38 7.35 -8.00
C GLY A 21 -4.67 7.54 -8.79
N ASP A 22 -5.74 6.82 -8.43
CA ASP A 22 -7.07 7.01 -9.02
C ASP A 22 -7.64 8.40 -8.69
N LEU A 23 -7.59 8.81 -7.43
CA LEU A 23 -8.12 10.11 -6.99
C LEU A 23 -7.41 11.28 -7.71
N GLU A 24 -6.09 11.25 -7.74
CA GLU A 24 -5.28 12.29 -8.37
C GLU A 24 -5.40 12.29 -9.89
N ALA A 25 -5.43 11.12 -10.54
CA ALA A 25 -5.62 11.00 -11.98
C ALA A 25 -7.00 11.53 -12.43
N SER A 26 -8.03 11.33 -11.59
CA SER A 26 -9.40 11.80 -11.88
C SER A 26 -9.50 13.32 -12.03
N GLU A 27 -8.59 14.07 -11.42
CA GLU A 27 -8.53 15.52 -11.60
C GLU A 27 -8.24 15.95 -13.06
N TYR A 28 -7.58 15.08 -13.82
CA TYR A 28 -7.27 15.32 -15.24
C TYR A 28 -8.44 15.02 -16.18
N GLU A 29 -9.54 14.41 -15.70
CA GLU A 29 -10.74 14.19 -16.51
C GLU A 29 -11.35 15.52 -17.00
N LYS A 30 -11.24 16.58 -16.21
CA LYS A 30 -11.63 17.95 -16.62
C LYS A 30 -10.82 18.49 -17.81
N ASP A 31 -9.61 17.98 -18.02
CA ASP A 31 -8.70 18.33 -19.11
C ASP A 31 -8.75 17.30 -20.24
N GLY A 32 -9.80 16.47 -20.26
CA GLY A 32 -10.09 15.51 -21.34
C GLY A 32 -9.38 14.17 -21.20
N ALA A 33 -8.69 13.89 -20.09
CA ALA A 33 -8.14 12.59 -19.84
C ALA A 33 -9.27 11.55 -19.60
N VAL A 34 -8.98 10.29 -19.93
CA VAL A 34 -9.85 9.14 -19.64
C VAL A 34 -9.15 8.28 -18.61
N VAL A 35 -9.76 8.13 -17.43
CA VAL A 35 -9.20 7.29 -16.36
C VAL A 35 -9.83 5.91 -16.41
N GLU A 36 -9.01 4.92 -16.74
CA GLU A 36 -9.40 3.51 -16.79
C GLU A 36 -9.01 2.84 -15.48
N ARG A 37 -10.02 2.33 -14.77
CA ARG A 37 -9.87 1.77 -13.43
C ARG A 37 -9.81 0.25 -13.48
N TYR A 38 -8.78 -0.32 -12.87
CA TYR A 38 -8.55 -1.76 -12.78
C TYR A 38 -8.58 -2.20 -11.31
N SER A 39 -8.99 -3.41 -11.04
CA SER A 39 -8.95 -3.98 -9.68
C SER A 39 -7.52 -4.17 -9.18
N LYS A 40 -6.60 -4.48 -10.12
CA LYS A 40 -5.19 -4.78 -9.82
C LYS A 40 -4.25 -3.92 -10.67
N GLY A 41 -3.12 -3.51 -10.08
CA GLY A 41 -2.07 -2.80 -10.81
C GLY A 41 -1.54 -3.59 -12.01
N ALA A 42 -1.39 -4.90 -11.87
CA ALA A 42 -0.93 -5.79 -12.95
C ALA A 42 -1.86 -5.76 -14.19
N GLU A 43 -3.16 -5.60 -14.01
CA GLU A 43 -4.12 -5.46 -15.12
C GLU A 43 -3.89 -4.14 -15.89
N ALA A 44 -3.63 -3.04 -15.18
CA ALA A 44 -3.28 -1.76 -15.79
C ALA A 44 -1.97 -1.87 -16.60
N ILE A 45 -0.96 -2.56 -16.07
CA ILE A 45 0.29 -2.82 -16.77
C ILE A 45 0.07 -3.62 -18.06
N GLN A 46 -0.78 -4.66 -18.04
CA GLN A 46 -1.12 -5.41 -19.25
C GLN A 46 -1.84 -4.54 -20.29
N ALA A 47 -2.76 -3.67 -19.84
CA ALA A 47 -3.44 -2.73 -20.73
C ALA A 47 -2.47 -1.73 -21.37
N LEU A 48 -1.48 -1.24 -20.62
CA LEU A 48 -0.41 -0.37 -21.14
C LEU A 48 0.42 -1.08 -22.20
N LYS A 49 0.83 -2.33 -21.95
CA LYS A 49 1.60 -3.14 -22.92
C LYS A 49 0.80 -3.43 -24.18
N ALA A 50 -0.50 -3.58 -24.06
CA ALA A 50 -1.43 -3.81 -25.19
C ALA A 50 -1.86 -2.54 -25.93
N ASP A 51 -1.28 -1.37 -25.63
CA ASP A 51 -1.62 -0.07 -26.21
C ASP A 51 -3.10 0.35 -26.01
N GLN A 52 -3.75 -0.15 -24.96
CA GLN A 52 -5.11 0.21 -24.62
C GLN A 52 -5.19 1.52 -23.81
N ILE A 53 -4.11 1.83 -23.10
CA ILE A 53 -3.92 3.06 -22.32
C ILE A 53 -2.53 3.65 -22.62
N ASP A 54 -2.33 4.92 -22.28
CA ASP A 54 -1.11 5.67 -22.59
C ASP A 54 -0.09 5.63 -21.45
N CYS A 55 -0.54 5.50 -20.21
CA CYS A 55 0.30 5.42 -19.01
C CYS A 55 -0.43 4.74 -17.86
N VAL A 56 0.32 4.40 -16.82
CA VAL A 56 -0.20 3.92 -15.53
C VAL A 56 0.30 4.82 -14.42
N ILE A 57 -0.57 5.22 -13.50
CA ILE A 57 -0.21 5.92 -12.26
C ILE A 57 -0.39 4.95 -11.10
N ILE A 58 0.70 4.70 -10.37
CA ILE A 58 0.76 3.75 -9.26
C ILE A 58 1.87 4.16 -8.29
N ASP A 59 1.83 3.59 -7.09
CA ASP A 59 2.84 3.81 -6.06
C ASP A 59 4.25 3.39 -6.52
N SER A 60 5.26 4.13 -6.08
CA SER A 60 6.62 4.04 -6.60
C SER A 60 7.27 2.66 -6.42
N GLN A 61 7.09 2.00 -5.29
CA GLN A 61 7.70 0.69 -5.04
C GLN A 61 7.08 -0.43 -5.90
N PRO A 62 5.75 -0.58 -5.97
CA PRO A 62 5.14 -1.48 -6.95
C PRO A 62 5.50 -1.15 -8.40
N ALA A 63 5.58 0.13 -8.76
CA ALA A 63 6.01 0.56 -10.09
C ALA A 63 7.42 0.06 -10.42
N GLN A 64 8.34 0.16 -9.46
CA GLN A 64 9.70 -0.35 -9.61
C GLN A 64 9.72 -1.85 -9.91
N LYS A 65 8.92 -2.64 -9.17
CA LYS A 65 8.78 -4.08 -9.41
C LYS A 65 8.22 -4.41 -10.80
N PHE A 66 7.23 -3.65 -11.25
CA PHE A 66 6.69 -3.83 -12.60
C PHE A 66 7.73 -3.53 -13.68
N VAL A 67 8.51 -2.46 -13.54
CA VAL A 67 9.52 -2.08 -14.52
C VAL A 67 10.71 -3.04 -14.51
N GLU A 68 11.12 -3.57 -13.36
CA GLU A 68 12.15 -4.62 -13.25
C GLU A 68 11.79 -5.89 -14.03
N ASN A 69 10.51 -6.21 -14.13
CA ASN A 69 9.99 -7.38 -14.82
C ASN A 69 9.50 -7.10 -16.27
N ASN A 70 9.59 -5.86 -16.73
CA ASN A 70 9.12 -5.44 -18.06
C ASN A 70 10.08 -4.43 -18.69
N ASP A 71 11.05 -4.91 -19.43
CA ASP A 71 12.11 -4.09 -20.04
C ASP A 71 11.61 -3.02 -21.03
N ASP A 72 10.39 -3.17 -21.54
CA ASP A 72 9.72 -2.24 -22.45
C ASP A 72 9.05 -1.05 -21.75
N LEU A 73 9.06 -1.03 -20.41
CA LEU A 73 8.48 0.03 -19.59
C LEU A 73 9.54 0.87 -18.88
N LYS A 74 9.18 2.07 -18.53
CA LYS A 74 9.97 2.97 -17.67
C LYS A 74 9.08 3.80 -16.75
N ILE A 75 9.65 4.20 -15.63
CA ILE A 75 9.09 5.20 -14.73
C ILE A 75 9.60 6.57 -15.16
N LEU A 76 8.76 7.60 -15.15
CA LEU A 76 9.20 8.97 -15.34
C LEU A 76 9.99 9.47 -14.12
N ASP A 77 11.01 10.30 -14.34
CA ASP A 77 11.93 10.74 -13.29
C ASP A 77 11.26 11.60 -12.21
N GLU A 78 10.24 12.38 -12.59
CA GLU A 78 9.52 13.26 -11.66
C GLU A 78 8.37 12.50 -11.00
N PRO A 79 8.29 12.48 -9.65
CA PRO A 79 7.14 11.90 -8.95
C PRO A 79 5.85 12.65 -9.31
N PHE A 80 4.75 11.92 -9.44
CA PHE A 80 3.44 12.50 -9.68
C PHE A 80 2.91 13.22 -8.44
N VAL A 81 2.97 12.54 -7.28
CA VAL A 81 2.64 13.08 -5.96
C VAL A 81 3.41 12.34 -4.87
N GLU A 82 3.78 13.03 -3.80
CA GLU A 82 4.38 12.43 -2.61
C GLU A 82 3.31 12.18 -1.55
N GLU A 83 3.44 11.09 -0.80
CA GLU A 83 2.46 10.64 0.19
C GLU A 83 3.08 9.85 1.34
N GLU A 84 2.28 9.59 2.38
CA GLU A 84 2.68 8.81 3.55
C GLU A 84 1.60 7.77 3.86
N TYR A 85 2.02 6.54 4.17
CA TYR A 85 1.12 5.45 4.52
C TYR A 85 0.83 5.37 6.01
N ALA A 86 -0.40 5.02 6.36
CA ALA A 86 -0.84 4.79 7.72
C ALA A 86 -1.79 3.57 7.80
N ILE A 87 -2.02 3.12 9.02
CA ILE A 87 -2.93 2.01 9.33
C ILE A 87 -4.31 2.59 9.62
N CYS A 88 -5.36 2.05 9.01
CA CYS A 88 -6.73 2.49 9.24
C CYS A 88 -7.48 1.59 10.22
N LEU A 89 -8.32 2.21 11.05
CA LEU A 89 -9.18 1.55 12.02
C LEU A 89 -10.61 2.11 11.94
N LYS A 90 -11.56 1.34 12.44
CA LYS A 90 -12.94 1.80 12.57
C LYS A 90 -12.98 3.04 13.48
N LYS A 91 -13.73 4.07 13.05
CA LYS A 91 -14.00 5.24 13.87
C LYS A 91 -14.56 4.88 15.24
N GLY A 92 -14.02 5.51 16.28
CA GLY A 92 -14.44 5.30 17.65
C GLY A 92 -13.80 4.09 18.35
N ASN A 93 -12.93 3.32 17.65
CA ASN A 93 -12.12 2.28 18.29
C ASN A 93 -10.82 2.88 18.87
N ASP A 94 -10.98 3.85 19.79
CA ASP A 94 -9.90 4.67 20.31
C ASP A 94 -8.89 3.86 21.13
N GLU A 95 -9.34 2.81 21.80
CA GLU A 95 -8.49 1.94 22.60
C GLU A 95 -7.49 1.18 21.71
N LEU A 96 -7.98 0.50 20.69
CA LEU A 96 -7.12 -0.23 19.75
C LEU A 96 -6.21 0.71 18.95
N LEU A 97 -6.72 1.88 18.55
CA LEU A 97 -5.92 2.92 17.89
C LEU A 97 -4.74 3.36 18.76
N LYS A 98 -4.98 3.60 20.04
CA LYS A 98 -3.94 3.98 21.00
C LYS A 98 -2.91 2.87 21.19
N GLU A 99 -3.36 1.62 21.30
CA GLU A 99 -2.47 0.46 21.43
C GLU A 99 -1.58 0.30 20.20
N ILE A 100 -2.16 0.34 19.00
CA ILE A 100 -1.41 0.21 17.75
C ILE A 100 -0.45 1.38 17.54
N ASN A 101 -0.87 2.61 17.79
CA ASN A 101 0.03 3.78 17.74
C ASN A 101 1.18 3.67 18.73
N GLY A 102 0.92 3.18 19.93
CA GLY A 102 1.96 2.97 20.95
C GLY A 102 2.99 1.94 20.50
N ALA A 103 2.53 0.78 19.98
CA ALA A 103 3.40 -0.26 19.44
C ALA A 103 4.20 0.24 18.22
N LEU A 104 3.55 0.96 17.30
CA LEU A 104 4.20 1.53 16.12
C LEU A 104 5.30 2.53 16.50
N LYS A 105 5.05 3.38 17.50
CA LYS A 105 6.04 4.32 18.02
C LYS A 105 7.27 3.60 18.57
N GLU A 106 7.07 2.57 19.41
CA GLU A 106 8.15 1.78 19.97
C GLU A 106 8.97 1.07 18.87
N LEU A 107 8.30 0.50 17.86
CA LEU A 107 8.95 -0.16 16.74
C LEU A 107 9.74 0.79 15.84
N LYS A 108 9.35 2.05 15.75
CA LYS A 108 10.13 3.10 15.10
C LYS A 108 11.37 3.47 15.92
N GLU A 109 11.19 3.67 17.23
CA GLU A 109 12.26 4.10 18.15
C GLU A 109 13.34 3.03 18.32
N ASP A 110 12.98 1.74 18.31
CA ASP A 110 13.93 0.62 18.47
C ASP A 110 14.57 0.16 17.15
N GLY A 111 14.22 0.78 16.03
CA GLY A 111 14.78 0.48 14.71
C GLY A 111 14.13 -0.71 13.98
N THR A 112 13.08 -1.32 14.54
CA THR A 112 12.41 -2.47 13.90
C THR A 112 11.76 -2.09 12.58
N ILE A 113 11.09 -0.93 12.51
CA ILE A 113 10.46 -0.47 11.25
C ILE A 113 11.53 -0.27 10.15
N ASP A 114 12.63 0.38 10.47
CA ASP A 114 13.73 0.59 9.52
C ASP A 114 14.33 -0.73 9.05
N SER A 115 14.52 -1.69 9.96
CA SER A 115 15.02 -3.02 9.65
C SER A 115 14.06 -3.81 8.73
N ILE A 116 12.75 -3.70 8.97
CA ILE A 116 11.74 -4.30 8.09
C ILE A 116 11.80 -3.66 6.69
N MET A 117 11.87 -2.34 6.61
CA MET A 117 11.99 -1.63 5.33
C MET A 117 13.24 -2.08 4.56
N ASP A 118 14.40 -2.12 5.21
CA ASP A 118 15.68 -2.51 4.61
C ASP A 118 15.66 -3.94 4.08
N ASN A 119 14.86 -4.83 4.69
CA ASN A 119 14.73 -6.20 4.22
C ASN A 119 14.05 -6.32 2.84
N TYR A 120 13.27 -5.33 2.42
CA TYR A 120 12.49 -5.35 1.18
C TYR A 120 12.91 -4.29 0.16
N ILE A 121 13.54 -3.19 0.60
CA ILE A 121 13.86 -2.04 -0.23
C ILE A 121 15.32 -1.65 -0.03
N GLY A 122 16.03 -1.34 -1.12
CA GLY A 122 17.40 -0.86 -1.07
C GLY A 122 18.44 -1.95 -1.31
N ASP A 123 19.63 -1.80 -0.73
CA ASP A 123 20.78 -2.65 -1.03
C ASP A 123 20.86 -3.93 -0.18
N ASN A 124 20.10 -4.00 0.92
CA ASN A 124 20.20 -5.08 1.91
C ASN A 124 18.97 -6.03 1.88
N ILE A 125 18.36 -6.19 0.71
CA ILE A 125 17.16 -7.04 0.54
C ILE A 125 17.44 -8.48 1.00
N GLY A 126 16.58 -8.97 1.92
CA GLY A 126 16.68 -10.34 2.45
C GLY A 126 17.69 -10.52 3.58
N GLU A 127 18.38 -9.46 4.01
CA GLU A 127 19.42 -9.55 5.06
C GLU A 127 18.88 -9.37 6.49
N THR A 128 17.71 -8.76 6.63
CA THR A 128 17.12 -8.44 7.94
C THR A 128 15.65 -8.90 8.06
N PRO A 129 15.33 -10.18 7.82
CA PRO A 129 13.96 -10.67 7.93
C PRO A 129 13.43 -10.46 9.35
N TYR A 130 12.17 -10.02 9.45
CA TYR A 130 11.53 -9.92 10.75
C TYR A 130 11.17 -11.31 11.27
N GLU A 131 11.56 -11.59 12.49
CA GLU A 131 11.22 -12.83 13.20
C GLU A 131 10.51 -12.48 14.52
N SER A 132 9.35 -13.12 14.75
CA SER A 132 8.65 -12.99 16.03
C SER A 132 9.51 -13.54 17.17
N PRO A 133 9.55 -12.88 18.34
CA PRO A 133 10.17 -13.45 19.52
C PRO A 133 9.56 -14.82 19.89
N GLU A 134 10.38 -15.75 20.38
CA GLU A 134 9.93 -17.13 20.68
C GLU A 134 8.87 -17.18 21.80
N ASP A 135 8.93 -16.25 22.75
CA ASP A 135 8.13 -16.25 23.99
C ASP A 135 6.97 -15.23 23.97
N VAL A 136 6.38 -14.95 22.80
CA VAL A 136 5.24 -14.04 22.73
C VAL A 136 4.00 -14.68 23.35
N ASP A 137 3.48 -14.05 24.41
CA ASP A 137 2.18 -14.39 24.97
C ASP A 137 1.07 -13.76 24.13
N ARG A 138 0.28 -14.59 23.45
CA ARG A 138 -0.83 -14.16 22.56
C ARG A 138 -2.21 -14.30 23.22
N SER A 139 -2.26 -14.17 24.56
CA SER A 139 -3.48 -14.33 25.34
C SER A 139 -4.52 -13.21 25.14
N ASN A 140 -4.14 -12.10 24.52
CA ASN A 140 -5.07 -11.00 24.23
C ASN A 140 -6.05 -11.29 23.09
N GLY A 141 -5.88 -12.39 22.37
CA GLY A 141 -6.77 -12.85 21.31
C GLY A 141 -6.17 -12.70 19.92
N LYS A 142 -7.02 -12.43 18.96
CA LYS A 142 -6.69 -12.36 17.52
C LYS A 142 -7.06 -11.00 16.95
N LEU A 143 -6.17 -10.42 16.15
CA LEU A 143 -6.46 -9.29 15.28
C LEU A 143 -6.48 -9.71 13.81
N VAL A 144 -7.48 -9.24 13.08
CA VAL A 144 -7.64 -9.47 11.65
C VAL A 144 -7.18 -8.23 10.91
N MET A 145 -6.17 -8.41 10.05
CA MET A 145 -5.64 -7.40 9.14
C MET A 145 -6.32 -7.54 7.77
N ALA A 146 -6.94 -6.46 7.28
CA ALA A 146 -7.36 -6.36 5.89
C ALA A 146 -6.24 -5.75 5.05
N THR A 147 -5.95 -6.35 3.90
CA THR A 147 -4.94 -5.88 2.96
C THR A 147 -5.29 -6.27 1.53
N ASN A 148 -4.54 -5.78 0.56
CA ASN A 148 -4.59 -6.21 -0.84
C ASN A 148 -3.21 -6.75 -1.26
N ALA A 149 -3.05 -8.06 -1.29
CA ALA A 149 -1.77 -8.74 -1.48
C ALA A 149 -1.30 -8.80 -2.94
N GLU A 150 -1.55 -7.74 -3.69
CA GLU A 150 -1.12 -7.49 -5.07
C GLU A 150 -0.22 -6.23 -5.16
N PHE A 151 0.50 -5.91 -4.07
CA PHE A 151 1.17 -4.63 -3.88
C PHE A 151 2.62 -4.82 -3.37
N GLU A 152 3.41 -5.60 -4.11
CA GLU A 152 4.83 -5.86 -3.79
C GLU A 152 5.64 -4.54 -3.78
N PRO A 153 6.52 -4.29 -2.79
CA PRO A 153 6.98 -5.15 -1.70
C PRO A 153 6.21 -4.99 -0.37
N TYR A 154 5.09 -4.27 -0.35
CA TYR A 154 4.31 -4.04 0.87
C TYR A 154 3.49 -5.24 1.31
N GLU A 155 2.72 -5.83 0.41
CA GLU A 155 1.99 -7.08 0.60
C GLU A 155 1.87 -7.83 -0.72
N TYR A 156 2.21 -9.11 -0.69
CA TYR A 156 2.14 -9.98 -1.86
C TYR A 156 2.14 -11.45 -1.45
N HIS A 157 1.75 -12.31 -2.39
CA HIS A 157 1.78 -13.76 -2.18
C HIS A 157 3.15 -14.35 -2.46
N GLU A 158 3.66 -15.14 -1.50
CA GLU A 158 4.79 -16.02 -1.68
C GLU A 158 4.32 -17.46 -1.38
N GLY A 159 3.95 -18.19 -2.43
CA GLY A 159 3.23 -19.44 -2.29
C GLY A 159 1.83 -19.20 -1.71
N ASP A 160 1.53 -19.87 -0.60
CA ASP A 160 0.25 -19.73 0.12
C ASP A 160 0.28 -18.67 1.23
N GLU A 161 1.43 -18.04 1.44
CA GLU A 161 1.62 -17.03 2.48
C GLU A 161 1.54 -15.62 1.90
N ILE A 162 1.06 -14.68 2.72
CA ILE A 162 1.11 -13.25 2.45
C ILE A 162 2.30 -12.67 3.22
N VAL A 163 3.22 -12.08 2.48
CA VAL A 163 4.48 -11.53 2.99
C VAL A 163 4.63 -10.07 2.56
N GLY A 164 5.62 -9.39 3.07
CA GLY A 164 5.96 -8.02 2.71
C GLY A 164 6.08 -7.09 3.91
N ILE A 165 6.37 -5.82 3.63
CA ILE A 165 6.59 -4.78 4.64
C ILE A 165 5.38 -4.66 5.58
N ASP A 166 4.18 -4.54 5.01
CA ASP A 166 2.96 -4.34 5.79
C ASP A 166 2.61 -5.57 6.62
N ALA A 167 2.82 -6.77 6.07
CA ALA A 167 2.64 -8.03 6.80
C ALA A 167 3.59 -8.12 8.00
N ASP A 168 4.86 -7.77 7.82
CA ASP A 168 5.87 -7.81 8.90
C ASP A 168 5.61 -6.73 9.96
N ILE A 169 5.21 -5.52 9.57
CA ILE A 169 4.82 -4.45 10.50
C ILE A 169 3.61 -4.88 11.33
N ALA A 170 2.58 -5.45 10.70
CA ALA A 170 1.40 -5.96 11.40
C ALA A 170 1.76 -7.08 12.38
N GLN A 171 2.65 -8.00 11.98
CA GLN A 171 3.14 -9.06 12.86
C GLN A 171 3.91 -8.50 14.04
N ALA A 172 4.81 -7.54 13.82
CA ALA A 172 5.57 -6.88 14.89
C ALA A 172 4.67 -6.16 15.88
N ILE A 173 3.62 -5.47 15.41
CA ILE A 173 2.61 -4.83 16.25
C ILE A 173 1.87 -5.87 17.09
N CYS A 174 1.39 -6.94 16.49
CA CYS A 174 0.70 -8.02 17.20
C CYS A 174 1.59 -8.71 18.24
N ASP A 175 2.86 -8.89 17.91
CA ASP A 175 3.86 -9.45 18.86
C ASP A 175 4.03 -8.56 20.09
N LYS A 176 4.11 -7.24 19.91
CA LYS A 176 4.20 -6.28 21.01
C LYS A 176 2.94 -6.24 21.87
N LEU A 177 1.77 -6.36 21.26
CA LEU A 177 0.48 -6.24 21.93
C LEU A 177 -0.09 -7.56 22.45
N GLY A 178 0.54 -8.69 22.15
CA GLY A 178 0.13 -10.01 22.62
C GLY A 178 -1.09 -10.58 21.88
N TYR A 179 -1.22 -10.29 20.58
CA TYR A 179 -2.27 -10.84 19.72
C TYR A 179 -1.72 -11.84 18.70
N GLU A 180 -2.59 -12.76 18.28
CA GLU A 180 -2.41 -13.55 17.08
C GLU A 180 -2.82 -12.71 15.87
N LEU A 181 -2.03 -12.72 14.80
CA LEU A 181 -2.36 -12.03 13.54
C LEU A 181 -3.03 -12.97 12.55
N LYS A 182 -4.15 -12.55 11.98
CA LYS A 182 -4.77 -13.14 10.80
C LYS A 182 -4.79 -12.10 9.68
N ILE A 183 -4.29 -12.47 8.50
CA ILE A 183 -4.29 -11.61 7.32
C ILE A 183 -5.42 -12.05 6.38
N GLU A 184 -6.25 -11.10 5.97
CA GLU A 184 -7.33 -11.26 4.98
C GLU A 184 -7.00 -10.45 3.74
N ASP A 185 -6.81 -11.14 2.61
CA ASP A 185 -6.62 -10.55 1.31
C ASP A 185 -7.97 -10.17 0.68
N MET A 186 -8.06 -8.97 0.13
CA MET A 186 -9.25 -8.47 -0.54
C MET A 186 -8.88 -7.36 -1.54
N GLU A 187 -9.84 -6.96 -2.38
CA GLU A 187 -9.65 -5.81 -3.24
C GLU A 187 -9.38 -4.54 -2.41
N PHE A 188 -8.52 -3.66 -2.91
CA PHE A 188 -8.09 -2.46 -2.18
C PHE A 188 -9.29 -1.58 -1.77
N ASP A 189 -10.25 -1.38 -2.67
CA ASP A 189 -11.45 -0.58 -2.41
C ASP A 189 -12.44 -1.21 -1.41
N ALA A 190 -12.24 -2.48 -1.03
CA ALA A 190 -13.06 -3.17 -0.03
C ALA A 190 -12.53 -3.05 1.40
N ILE A 191 -11.29 -2.61 1.60
CA ILE A 191 -10.59 -2.61 2.90
C ILE A 191 -11.33 -1.75 3.93
N ILE A 192 -11.67 -0.50 3.60
CA ILE A 192 -12.35 0.42 4.52
C ILE A 192 -13.71 -0.13 4.95
N ALA A 193 -14.47 -0.73 4.03
CA ALA A 193 -15.75 -1.36 4.34
C ALA A 193 -15.59 -2.57 5.28
N ALA A 194 -14.54 -3.38 5.08
CA ALA A 194 -14.23 -4.51 5.95
C ALA A 194 -13.88 -4.07 7.39
N VAL A 195 -13.11 -3.00 7.52
CA VAL A 195 -12.77 -2.40 8.82
C VAL A 195 -14.01 -1.82 9.50
N ASN A 196 -14.85 -1.08 8.77
CA ASN A 196 -16.04 -0.47 9.32
C ASN A 196 -17.13 -1.48 9.73
N SER A 197 -17.23 -2.60 9.03
CA SER A 197 -18.18 -3.67 9.36
C SER A 197 -17.72 -4.57 10.50
N GLY A 198 -16.47 -4.45 10.94
CA GLY A 198 -15.85 -5.34 11.93
C GLY A 198 -15.41 -6.69 11.38
N LYS A 199 -15.42 -6.88 10.06
CA LYS A 199 -14.83 -8.06 9.39
C LYS A 199 -13.32 -8.10 9.58
N ALA A 200 -12.69 -6.92 9.61
CA ALA A 200 -11.29 -6.74 9.98
C ALA A 200 -11.17 -5.75 11.14
N ASP A 201 -10.12 -5.89 11.94
CA ASP A 201 -9.84 -5.01 13.08
C ASP A 201 -9.08 -3.76 12.65
N PHE A 202 -8.23 -3.88 11.64
CA PHE A 202 -7.47 -2.79 11.04
C PHE A 202 -7.14 -3.10 9.59
N GLY A 203 -6.79 -2.04 8.84
CA GLY A 203 -6.30 -2.15 7.47
C GLY A 203 -4.88 -1.59 7.35
N ILE A 204 -4.00 -2.35 6.74
CA ILE A 204 -2.65 -1.91 6.37
C ILE A 204 -2.36 -2.40 4.95
N ALA A 205 -2.24 -1.49 4.01
CA ALA A 205 -2.20 -1.80 2.58
C ALA A 205 -1.55 -0.69 1.74
N GLY A 206 -0.45 -0.10 2.24
CA GLY A 206 0.13 1.08 1.60
C GLY A 206 -0.92 2.18 1.43
N MET A 207 -1.70 2.46 2.46
CA MET A 207 -2.83 3.36 2.38
C MET A 207 -2.46 4.77 2.85
N THR A 208 -2.67 5.74 1.97
CA THR A 208 -2.45 7.17 2.26
C THR A 208 -3.64 7.77 2.99
N ILE A 209 -3.36 8.65 3.94
CA ILE A 209 -4.37 9.46 4.64
C ILE A 209 -4.94 10.48 3.66
N THR A 210 -6.26 10.48 3.49
CA THR A 210 -7.01 11.48 2.73
C THR A 210 -8.21 11.98 3.51
N GLU A 211 -8.73 13.16 3.20
CA GLU A 211 -9.92 13.70 3.85
C GLU A 211 -11.14 12.78 3.69
N ASP A 212 -11.33 12.23 2.49
CA ASP A 212 -12.44 11.31 2.20
C ASP A 212 -12.34 10.03 3.03
N ARG A 213 -11.14 9.46 3.16
CA ARG A 213 -10.91 8.28 4.00
C ARG A 213 -11.09 8.59 5.47
N GLN A 214 -10.62 9.76 5.93
CA GLN A 214 -10.80 10.21 7.31
C GLN A 214 -12.26 10.46 7.68
N ALA A 215 -13.13 10.71 6.72
CA ALA A 215 -14.57 10.76 6.94
C ALA A 215 -15.13 9.40 7.36
N SER A 216 -14.51 8.30 6.97
CA SER A 216 -14.99 6.92 7.15
C SER A 216 -14.23 6.12 8.20
N VAL A 217 -12.94 6.38 8.39
CA VAL A 217 -12.03 5.65 9.30
C VAL A 217 -11.14 6.60 10.07
N ASP A 218 -10.54 6.11 11.15
CA ASP A 218 -9.42 6.76 11.83
C ASP A 218 -8.10 6.16 11.36
N PHE A 219 -7.03 6.95 11.40
CA PHE A 219 -5.69 6.52 11.03
C PHE A 219 -4.72 6.59 12.20
N THR A 220 -3.75 5.69 12.20
CA THR A 220 -2.56 5.78 13.05
C THR A 220 -1.64 6.90 12.57
N ASP A 221 -0.54 7.11 13.29
CA ASP A 221 0.61 7.83 12.76
C ASP A 221 1.13 7.10 11.50
N THR A 222 1.80 7.83 10.62
CA THR A 222 2.35 7.27 9.39
C THR A 222 3.56 6.37 9.67
N TYR A 223 3.76 5.33 8.86
CA TYR A 223 4.86 4.38 9.02
C TYR A 223 5.83 4.34 7.84
N ALA A 224 5.46 4.89 6.70
CA ALA A 224 6.28 4.91 5.49
C ALA A 224 6.02 6.13 4.64
N ASN A 225 7.07 6.64 4.00
CA ASN A 225 6.96 7.63 2.93
C ASN A 225 6.88 6.93 1.58
N ALA A 226 6.08 7.45 0.67
CA ALA A 226 5.90 6.92 -0.67
C ALA A 226 5.62 8.03 -1.69
N SER A 227 5.52 7.67 -2.95
CA SER A 227 5.08 8.57 -4.01
C SER A 227 4.26 7.81 -5.04
N GLN A 228 3.36 8.51 -5.71
CA GLN A 228 2.76 8.05 -6.96
C GLN A 228 3.70 8.40 -8.10
N VAL A 229 3.85 7.51 -9.06
CA VAL A 229 4.69 7.70 -10.24
C VAL A 229 3.95 7.35 -11.52
N ILE A 230 4.47 7.82 -12.66
CA ILE A 230 3.91 7.55 -13.98
C ILE A 230 4.79 6.51 -14.68
N ILE A 231 4.18 5.40 -15.10
CA ILE A 231 4.81 4.38 -15.94
C ILE A 231 4.36 4.58 -17.37
N VAL A 232 5.31 4.57 -18.30
CA VAL A 232 5.08 4.64 -19.75
C VAL A 232 5.89 3.57 -20.48
N LYS A 233 5.53 3.30 -21.74
CA LYS A 233 6.39 2.51 -22.65
C LYS A 233 7.62 3.32 -23.05
N LYS A 234 8.74 2.65 -23.24
CA LYS A 234 10.00 3.24 -23.75
C LYS A 234 9.88 3.68 -25.20
#